data_41549f11fb84c9725d937b2ee014b4b3
#
_entry.id   41549f11fb84c9725d937b2ee014b4b3
#
_cell.length_a   1.000
_cell.length_b   1.000
_cell.length_c   1.000
_cell.angle_alpha   90.00
_cell.angle_beta   90.00
_cell.angle_gamma   90.00
#
_symmetry.space_group_name_H-M   'P 1'
#
loop_
_entity.id
_entity.type
_entity.pdbx_description
1 polymer ?
#
loop_
_entity_poly.entity_id
_entity_poly.type
_entity_poly.pdbx_seq_one_letter_code
_entity_poly.pdbx_strand_id
1 'polypeptide(L)'
;MLDHPKTVRGLDVLDFGSGSGLVAIAAAKAGAERIMAADVDPFAYAAIKLNAIANSAILGATTSDLIDSDGNWRVILVGDMCYERPLAERLLAWLTDRARHGASVLLGDPGRSYFPKGGVEKLATYRVQTTRDLEDREIRETSVYRLVA
;
A
#
# COMPACT_ATOMS: atom_id res chain seq x y z
N MET A 1 -3.40 5.32 8.25
CA MET A 1 -3.07 4.27 9.25
C MET A 1 -2.68 4.86 10.59
N LEU A 2 -1.67 5.69 10.67
CA LEU A 2 -1.28 6.29 11.96
C LEU A 2 -2.40 7.12 12.56
N ASP A 3 -3.14 7.86 11.75
CA ASP A 3 -4.32 8.65 12.19
C ASP A 3 -5.55 7.76 12.48
N HIS A 4 -5.60 6.57 11.88
CA HIS A 4 -6.70 5.61 12.00
C HIS A 4 -6.18 4.19 12.27
N PRO A 5 -5.56 3.93 13.44
CA PRO A 5 -4.90 2.66 13.74
C PRO A 5 -5.86 1.45 13.73
N LYS A 6 -7.14 1.67 13.98
CA LYS A 6 -8.17 0.60 13.92
C LYS A 6 -8.27 -0.07 12.55
N THR A 7 -7.77 0.57 11.49
CA THR A 7 -7.75 0.02 10.13
C THR A 7 -6.94 -1.27 10.02
N VAL A 8 -5.85 -1.38 10.80
CA VAL A 8 -4.89 -2.50 10.73
C VAL A 8 -4.65 -3.20 12.07
N ARG A 9 -5.04 -2.59 13.19
CA ARG A 9 -4.72 -3.11 14.52
C ARG A 9 -5.25 -4.53 14.73
N GLY A 10 -4.37 -5.47 15.12
CA GLY A 10 -4.69 -6.86 15.35
C GLY A 10 -5.07 -7.64 14.09
N LEU A 11 -4.73 -7.14 12.91
CA LEU A 11 -5.06 -7.77 11.63
C LEU A 11 -3.79 -8.15 10.87
N ASP A 12 -3.94 -9.15 10.00
CA ASP A 12 -2.92 -9.54 9.02
C ASP A 12 -2.94 -8.57 7.84
N VAL A 13 -1.81 -7.98 7.53
CA VAL A 13 -1.64 -6.91 6.55
C VAL A 13 -0.66 -7.30 5.45
N LEU A 14 -1.04 -7.08 4.22
CA LEU A 14 -0.13 -7.04 3.08
C LEU A 14 0.09 -5.59 2.66
N ASP A 15 1.33 -5.18 2.53
CA ASP A 15 1.75 -3.95 1.83
C ASP A 15 2.30 -4.35 0.46
N PHE A 16 1.49 -4.17 -0.58
CA PHE A 16 1.80 -4.57 -1.96
C PHE A 16 2.43 -3.41 -2.74
N GLY A 17 3.57 -3.66 -3.39
CA GLY A 17 4.39 -2.62 -4.00
C GLY A 17 5.03 -1.74 -2.93
N SER A 18 5.62 -2.37 -1.93
CA SER A 18 6.02 -1.74 -0.66
C SER A 18 7.15 -0.70 -0.79
N GLY A 19 7.94 -0.77 -1.88
CA GLY A 19 9.06 0.12 -2.12
C GLY A 19 10.05 0.15 -0.95
N SER A 20 10.13 1.25 -0.24
CA SER A 20 11.02 1.38 0.93
C SER A 20 10.48 0.76 2.22
N GLY A 21 9.26 0.20 2.23
CA GLY A 21 8.63 -0.37 3.42
C GLY A 21 7.90 0.64 4.31
N LEU A 22 7.73 1.88 3.85
CA LEU A 22 7.15 2.96 4.68
C LEU A 22 5.75 2.61 5.19
N VAL A 23 4.90 2.07 4.32
CA VAL A 23 3.51 1.73 4.64
C VAL A 23 3.44 0.51 5.56
N ALA A 24 4.26 -0.53 5.30
CA ALA A 24 4.39 -1.70 6.16
C ALA A 24 4.87 -1.32 7.58
N ILE A 25 5.88 -0.44 7.69
CA ILE A 25 6.38 0.07 8.98
C ILE A 25 5.30 0.87 9.71
N ALA A 26 4.53 1.69 8.99
CA ALA A 26 3.40 2.41 9.57
C ALA A 26 2.30 1.47 10.08
N ALA A 27 2.03 0.36 9.37
CA ALA A 27 1.11 -0.67 9.81
C ALA A 27 1.60 -1.36 11.10
N ALA A 28 2.91 -1.66 11.21
CA ALA A 28 3.50 -2.21 12.42
C ALA A 28 3.33 -1.27 13.60
N LYS A 29 3.64 0.02 13.42
CA LYS A 29 3.47 1.06 14.46
C LYS A 29 2.00 1.28 14.84
N ALA A 30 1.06 1.01 13.93
CA ALA A 30 -0.37 1.08 14.19
C ALA A 30 -0.93 -0.17 14.89
N GLY A 31 -0.10 -1.20 15.10
CA GLY A 31 -0.45 -2.40 15.86
C GLY A 31 -1.04 -3.54 15.01
N ALA A 32 -0.69 -3.64 13.73
CA ALA A 32 -0.99 -4.82 12.92
C ALA A 32 -0.36 -6.08 13.55
N GLU A 33 -1.03 -7.22 13.42
CA GLU A 33 -0.58 -8.47 14.04
C GLU A 33 0.55 -9.12 13.25
N ARG A 34 0.33 -9.29 11.94
CA ARG A 34 1.33 -9.80 10.99
C ARG A 34 1.38 -8.89 9.78
N ILE A 35 2.58 -8.60 9.31
CA ILE A 35 2.77 -7.73 8.15
C ILE A 35 3.69 -8.42 7.16
N MET A 36 3.27 -8.46 5.90
CA MET A 36 4.08 -8.84 4.77
C MET A 36 4.26 -7.62 3.86
N ALA A 37 5.50 -7.21 3.65
CA ALA A 37 5.88 -6.22 2.64
C ALA A 37 6.33 -6.93 1.38
N ALA A 38 5.64 -6.72 0.27
CA ALA A 38 5.94 -7.38 -1.00
C ALA A 38 6.36 -6.36 -2.05
N ASP A 39 7.52 -6.59 -2.67
CA ASP A 39 7.98 -5.81 -3.81
C ASP A 39 8.89 -6.69 -4.67
N VAL A 40 8.63 -6.73 -5.96
CA VAL A 40 9.40 -7.57 -6.91
C VAL A 40 10.83 -7.09 -7.13
N ASP A 41 11.13 -5.84 -6.78
CA ASP A 41 12.47 -5.26 -6.89
C ASP A 41 13.34 -5.72 -5.70
N PRO A 42 14.49 -6.39 -5.95
CA PRO A 42 15.41 -6.79 -4.90
C PRO A 42 16.04 -5.60 -4.14
N PHE A 43 16.15 -4.43 -4.74
CA PHE A 43 16.61 -3.22 -4.05
C PHE A 43 15.54 -2.71 -3.06
N ALA A 44 14.26 -2.76 -3.44
CA ALA A 44 13.15 -2.48 -2.54
C ALA A 44 13.14 -3.46 -1.36
N TYR A 45 13.33 -4.75 -1.61
CA TYR A 45 13.46 -5.75 -0.54
C TYR A 45 14.58 -5.42 0.46
N ALA A 46 15.76 -5.04 -0.03
CA ALA A 46 16.86 -4.63 0.83
C ALA A 46 16.52 -3.36 1.63
N ALA A 47 15.88 -2.37 1.00
CA ALA A 47 15.44 -1.14 1.66
C ALA A 47 14.40 -1.42 2.76
N ILE A 48 13.40 -2.29 2.48
CA ILE A 48 12.40 -2.73 3.48
C ILE A 48 13.09 -3.28 4.72
N LYS A 49 14.06 -4.18 4.55
CA LYS A 49 14.80 -4.81 5.67
C LYS A 49 15.56 -3.79 6.51
N LEU A 50 16.30 -2.91 5.85
CA LEU A 50 17.09 -1.87 6.54
C LEU A 50 16.18 -0.87 7.28
N ASN A 51 15.11 -0.42 6.64
CA ASN A 51 14.19 0.53 7.23
C ASN A 51 13.37 -0.09 8.37
N ALA A 52 13.00 -1.38 8.29
CA ALA A 52 12.35 -2.09 9.38
C ALA A 52 13.24 -2.14 10.62
N ILE A 53 14.52 -2.49 10.46
CA ILE A 53 15.52 -2.49 11.55
C ILE A 53 15.65 -1.08 12.15
N ALA A 54 15.87 -0.06 11.31
CA ALA A 54 16.02 1.32 11.75
C ALA A 54 14.81 1.86 12.53
N ASN A 55 13.62 1.32 12.27
CA ASN A 55 12.38 1.70 12.93
C ASN A 55 11.91 0.73 14.02
N SER A 56 12.69 -0.30 14.34
CA SER A 56 12.33 -1.38 15.29
C SER A 56 10.97 -2.01 14.94
N ALA A 57 10.67 -2.13 13.64
CA ALA A 57 9.45 -2.73 13.14
C ALA A 57 9.66 -4.22 12.81
N ILE A 58 8.76 -5.07 13.29
CA ILE A 58 8.77 -6.51 12.99
C ILE A 58 7.81 -6.77 11.83
N LEU A 59 8.36 -7.19 10.68
CA LEU A 59 7.59 -7.52 9.50
C LEU A 59 8.32 -8.54 8.61
N GLY A 60 7.57 -9.28 7.82
CA GLY A 60 8.11 -10.11 6.74
C GLY A 60 8.29 -9.31 5.46
N ALA A 61 9.23 -9.74 4.61
CA ALA A 61 9.42 -9.17 3.28
C ALA A 61 9.59 -10.28 2.23
N THR A 62 9.12 -10.03 1.01
CA THR A 62 9.26 -10.97 -0.10
C THR A 62 9.45 -10.23 -1.43
N THR A 63 10.17 -10.87 -2.36
CA THR A 63 10.28 -10.44 -3.76
C THR A 63 9.33 -11.20 -4.69
N SER A 64 8.48 -12.08 -4.16
CA SER A 64 7.51 -12.81 -4.96
C SER A 64 6.44 -11.88 -5.52
N ASP A 65 6.06 -12.09 -6.79
CA ASP A 65 4.83 -11.50 -7.31
C ASP A 65 3.64 -12.21 -6.64
N LEU A 66 2.89 -11.45 -5.85
CA LEU A 66 1.76 -11.98 -5.10
C LEU A 66 0.41 -11.78 -5.81
N ILE A 67 0.39 -11.16 -6.99
CA ILE A 67 -0.83 -11.12 -7.81
C ILE A 67 -1.22 -12.57 -8.16
N ASP A 68 -2.51 -12.87 -8.10
CA ASP A 68 -3.09 -14.21 -8.28
C ASP A 68 -2.78 -15.22 -7.16
N SER A 69 -2.16 -14.77 -6.05
CA SER A 69 -1.95 -15.63 -4.88
C SER A 69 -3.19 -15.68 -3.98
N ASP A 70 -3.37 -16.81 -3.29
CA ASP A 70 -4.47 -17.05 -2.34
C ASP A 70 -4.14 -16.65 -0.91
N GLY A 71 -3.25 -15.68 -0.73
CA GLY A 71 -2.85 -15.22 0.60
C GLY A 71 -4.02 -14.70 1.42
N ASN A 72 -4.07 -15.07 2.70
CA ASN A 72 -5.21 -14.80 3.58
C ASN A 72 -5.02 -13.50 4.39
N TRP A 73 -4.75 -12.38 3.72
CA TRP A 73 -4.63 -11.08 4.37
C TRP A 73 -6.00 -10.46 4.64
N ARG A 74 -6.17 -9.93 5.84
CA ARG A 74 -7.38 -9.20 6.23
C ARG A 74 -7.40 -7.77 5.70
N VAL A 75 -6.22 -7.18 5.52
CA VAL A 75 -6.05 -5.84 4.93
C VAL A 75 -4.96 -5.90 3.86
N ILE A 76 -5.25 -5.33 2.71
CA ILE A 76 -4.28 -5.14 1.63
C ILE A 76 -4.12 -3.64 1.39
N LEU A 77 -2.89 -3.17 1.50
CA LEU A 77 -2.50 -1.77 1.30
C LEU A 77 -1.71 -1.68 -0.01
N VAL A 78 -2.09 -0.73 -0.86
CA VAL A 78 -1.44 -0.53 -2.16
C VAL A 78 -1.21 0.96 -2.36
N GLY A 79 0.03 1.37 -2.58
CA GLY A 79 0.40 2.76 -2.82
C GLY A 79 0.98 2.98 -4.20
N ASP A 80 0.38 3.90 -4.97
CA ASP A 80 0.91 4.40 -6.25
C ASP A 80 1.25 3.33 -7.31
N MET A 81 0.42 2.30 -7.45
CA MET A 81 0.66 1.17 -8.36
C MET A 81 -0.09 1.26 -9.71
N CYS A 82 -0.90 2.32 -9.93
CA CYS A 82 -1.71 2.47 -11.15
C CYS A 82 -1.03 3.33 -12.24
N TYR A 83 0.29 3.28 -12.35
CA TYR A 83 1.07 4.07 -13.30
C TYR A 83 1.26 3.39 -14.67
N GLU A 84 1.04 2.08 -14.78
CA GLU A 84 1.19 1.30 -16.00
C GLU A 84 -0.04 0.43 -16.22
N ARG A 85 -0.61 0.46 -17.45
CA ARG A 85 -1.91 -0.17 -17.74
C ARG A 85 -1.95 -1.67 -17.49
N PRO A 86 -1.05 -2.51 -18.05
CA PRO A 86 -1.14 -3.96 -17.86
C PRO A 86 -1.06 -4.37 -16.40
N LEU A 87 -0.17 -3.73 -15.63
CA LEU A 87 -0.03 -3.97 -14.21
C LEU A 87 -1.30 -3.55 -13.45
N ALA A 88 -1.81 -2.35 -13.73
CA ALA A 88 -3.00 -1.83 -13.05
C ALA A 88 -4.23 -2.72 -13.30
N GLU A 89 -4.46 -3.16 -14.54
CA GLU A 89 -5.58 -4.04 -14.89
C GLU A 89 -5.49 -5.39 -14.16
N ARG A 90 -4.32 -6.03 -14.19
CA ARG A 90 -4.09 -7.31 -13.50
C ARG A 90 -4.21 -7.18 -11.98
N LEU A 91 -3.59 -6.14 -11.41
CA LEU A 91 -3.64 -5.85 -9.98
C LEU A 91 -5.08 -5.60 -9.50
N LEU A 92 -5.82 -4.73 -10.17
CA LEU A 92 -7.19 -4.39 -9.79
C LEU A 92 -8.14 -5.58 -9.89
N ALA A 93 -7.98 -6.46 -10.88
CA ALA A 93 -8.75 -7.70 -10.97
C ALA A 93 -8.51 -8.60 -9.75
N TRP A 94 -7.26 -8.81 -9.38
CA TRP A 94 -6.89 -9.60 -8.20
C TRP A 94 -7.37 -8.95 -6.90
N LEU A 95 -7.17 -7.65 -6.72
CA LEU A 95 -7.64 -6.93 -5.52
C LEU A 95 -9.16 -6.99 -5.37
N THR A 96 -9.91 -6.90 -6.49
CA THR A 96 -11.36 -7.04 -6.48
C THR A 96 -11.78 -8.43 -6.01
N ASP A 97 -11.08 -9.46 -6.47
CA ASP A 97 -11.31 -10.83 -6.01
C ASP A 97 -11.02 -10.97 -4.51
N ARG A 98 -9.91 -10.45 -4.02
CA ARG A 98 -9.58 -10.45 -2.58
C ARG A 98 -10.62 -9.70 -1.74
N ALA A 99 -11.11 -8.56 -2.23
CA ALA A 99 -12.17 -7.80 -1.56
C ALA A 99 -13.48 -8.60 -1.46
N ARG A 100 -13.88 -9.31 -2.52
CA ARG A 100 -15.03 -10.22 -2.51
C ARG A 100 -14.89 -11.37 -1.52
N HIS A 101 -13.66 -11.80 -1.24
CA HIS A 101 -13.35 -12.82 -0.24
C HIS A 101 -13.10 -12.24 1.16
N GLY A 102 -13.44 -10.97 1.39
CA GLY A 102 -13.50 -10.34 2.71
C GLY A 102 -12.27 -9.57 3.14
N ALA A 103 -11.27 -9.37 2.26
CA ALA A 103 -10.17 -8.47 2.54
C ALA A 103 -10.61 -7.00 2.44
N SER A 104 -10.14 -6.17 3.36
CA SER A 104 -10.25 -4.71 3.25
C SER A 104 -9.11 -4.18 2.39
N VAL A 105 -9.41 -3.68 1.20
CA VAL A 105 -8.41 -3.17 0.26
C VAL A 105 -8.39 -1.66 0.27
N LEU A 106 -7.23 -1.07 0.56
CA LEU A 106 -7.00 0.38 0.56
C LEU A 106 -5.97 0.75 -0.50
N LEU A 107 -6.32 1.74 -1.31
CA LEU A 107 -5.50 2.25 -2.41
C LEU A 107 -5.11 3.69 -2.13
N GLY A 108 -3.81 3.99 -2.10
CA GLY A 108 -3.28 5.35 -2.09
C GLY A 108 -2.87 5.75 -3.51
N ASP A 109 -3.47 6.82 -4.06
CA ASP A 109 -3.18 7.22 -5.44
C ASP A 109 -3.07 8.74 -5.59
N PRO A 110 -2.02 9.26 -6.29
CA PRO A 110 -1.84 10.68 -6.54
C PRO A 110 -2.58 11.20 -7.79
N GLY A 111 -3.47 10.40 -8.40
CA GLY A 111 -4.18 10.75 -9.63
C GLY A 111 -3.59 10.11 -10.88
N ARG A 112 -3.18 8.83 -10.78
CA ARG A 112 -2.61 8.09 -11.92
C ARG A 112 -3.64 7.82 -13.01
N SER A 113 -3.18 7.79 -14.27
CA SER A 113 -4.04 7.64 -15.45
C SER A 113 -4.82 6.34 -15.49
N TYR A 114 -4.30 5.28 -14.89
CA TYR A 114 -4.91 3.95 -14.87
C TYR A 114 -5.59 3.62 -13.54
N PHE A 115 -5.77 4.61 -12.67
CA PHE A 115 -6.56 4.45 -11.46
C PHE A 115 -8.06 4.21 -11.83
N PRO A 116 -8.77 3.30 -11.14
CA PRO A 116 -10.14 2.95 -11.50
C PRO A 116 -11.09 4.14 -11.30
N LYS A 117 -11.98 4.36 -12.28
CA LYS A 117 -12.98 5.42 -12.25
C LYS A 117 -14.26 5.03 -11.48
N GLY A 118 -14.39 3.75 -11.13
CA GLY A 118 -15.54 3.20 -10.40
C GLY A 118 -15.12 2.04 -9.52
N GLY A 119 -16.01 1.56 -8.65
CA GLY A 119 -15.71 0.48 -7.71
C GLY A 119 -14.78 0.90 -6.57
N VAL A 120 -14.64 2.19 -6.32
CA VAL A 120 -13.82 2.73 -5.22
C VAL A 120 -14.57 3.83 -4.48
N GLU A 121 -14.43 3.87 -3.16
CA GLU A 121 -14.92 4.91 -2.27
C GLU A 121 -13.73 5.75 -1.78
N LYS A 122 -13.77 7.06 -2.01
CA LYS A 122 -12.74 7.97 -1.47
C LYS A 122 -12.93 8.16 0.02
N LEU A 123 -11.92 7.83 0.81
CA LEU A 123 -11.93 7.95 2.26
C LEU A 123 -11.30 9.25 2.76
N ALA A 124 -10.20 9.68 2.15
CA ALA A 124 -9.45 10.86 2.57
C ALA A 124 -8.60 11.42 1.43
N THR A 125 -8.23 12.68 1.56
CA THR A 125 -7.26 13.35 0.70
C THR A 125 -6.22 14.05 1.56
N TYR A 126 -4.95 13.84 1.25
CA TYR A 126 -3.81 14.43 1.95
C TYR A 126 -3.04 15.35 1.00
N ARG A 127 -2.70 16.53 1.49
CA ARG A 127 -1.82 17.47 0.79
C ARG A 127 -0.46 17.41 1.44
N VAL A 128 0.52 16.92 0.71
CA VAL A 128 1.89 16.77 1.20
C VAL A 128 2.78 17.78 0.49
N GLN A 129 3.50 18.57 1.27
CA GLN A 129 4.54 19.44 0.72
C GLN A 129 5.75 18.58 0.38
N THR A 130 6.12 18.58 -0.89
CA THR A 130 7.37 17.95 -1.34
C THR A 130 8.41 19.03 -1.54
N THR A 131 9.60 18.84 -0.95
CA THR A 131 10.76 19.70 -1.22
C THR A 131 11.40 19.25 -2.52
N ARG A 132 11.24 20.02 -3.59
CA ARG A 132 12.21 20.08 -4.65
C ARG A 132 13.17 21.22 -4.30
N ASP A 133 14.45 20.94 -4.42
CA ASP A 133 15.57 21.86 -4.20
C ASP A 133 15.21 23.35 -4.05
N LEU A 134 15.32 23.83 -2.81
CA LEU A 134 15.44 25.22 -2.30
C LEU A 134 14.47 26.30 -2.76
N GLU A 135 13.75 26.21 -3.88
CA GLU A 135 12.91 27.34 -4.36
C GLU A 135 11.47 27.01 -4.76
N ASP A 136 11.10 25.77 -5.10
CA ASP A 136 9.73 25.41 -5.49
C ASP A 136 9.11 24.37 -4.54
N ARG A 137 8.23 24.82 -3.65
CA ARG A 137 7.37 23.97 -2.82
C ARG A 137 6.22 23.45 -3.68
N GLU A 138 6.33 22.24 -4.18
CA GLU A 138 5.23 21.57 -4.86
C GLU A 138 4.32 20.88 -3.83
N ILE A 139 3.05 21.25 -3.80
CA ILE A 139 2.04 20.53 -2.99
C ILE A 139 1.55 19.36 -3.84
N ARG A 140 1.79 18.14 -3.38
CA ARG A 140 1.20 16.94 -3.97
C ARG A 140 -0.02 16.50 -3.18
N GLU A 141 -1.10 16.29 -3.91
CA GLU A 141 -2.33 15.76 -3.36
C GLU A 141 -2.40 14.25 -3.64
N THR A 142 -2.60 13.48 -2.59
CA THR A 142 -2.78 12.03 -2.69
C THR A 142 -4.06 11.64 -1.96
N SER A 143 -4.90 10.86 -2.61
CA SER A 143 -6.14 10.37 -2.00
C SER A 143 -6.02 8.90 -1.61
N VAL A 144 -6.74 8.54 -0.54
CA VAL A 144 -6.90 7.16 -0.08
C VAL A 144 -8.32 6.71 -0.41
N TYR A 145 -8.41 5.54 -1.02
CA TYR A 145 -9.66 4.94 -1.44
C TYR A 145 -9.81 3.54 -0.83
N ARG A 146 -11.05 3.14 -0.60
CA ARG A 146 -11.43 1.75 -0.35
C ARG A 146 -11.96 1.14 -1.64
N LEU A 147 -11.50 -0.06 -1.99
CA LEU A 147 -12.09 -0.84 -3.06
C LEU A 147 -13.45 -1.39 -2.59
N VAL A 148 -14.48 -1.18 -3.40
CA VAL A 148 -15.84 -1.69 -3.17
C VAL A 148 -16.10 -2.79 -4.20
N ALA A 149 -16.27 -4.02 -3.74
CA ALA A 149 -16.46 -5.21 -4.58
C ALA A 149 -17.90 -5.75 -4.50
#